data_fdee3be7e59d392f33810c1a249f0d6d
#
_entry.id   fdee3be7e59d392f33810c1a249f0d6d
#
_cell.length_a   1.000
_cell.length_b   1.000
_cell.length_c   1.000
_cell.angle_alpha   90.00
_cell.angle_beta   90.00
_cell.angle_gamma   90.00
#
_symmetry.space_group_name_H-M   'P 1'
#
loop_
_entity.id
_entity.type
_entity.pdbx_description
1 polymer ?
#
loop_
_entity_poly.entity_id
_entity_poly.type
_entity_poly.pdbx_seq_one_letter_code
_entity_poly.pdbx_strand_id
1 'polypeptide(L)'
;MHVGLYFGSFNPIHVGHLIIAGYISNNTDLEQVWFVISPQNPLKPSATLLNKYHRKYLIDIAIEGEKKLKTSTIEFALPLPSYTIDTLTYLKEKYPDYYFSIIVGSDSLQNIPKWKNGDLLLKNYQFLVYERPGFQIENPIGEKIVKLKAPLLDISSSEIRELIRKGKSIKFLVPDVVKEEIERNHYYK
;
A
#
# COMPACT_ATOMS: atom_id res chain seq x y z
N MET A 1 2.66 15.95 12.94
CA MET A 1 2.63 15.65 11.50
C MET A 1 1.56 14.60 11.21
N HIS A 2 0.72 14.83 10.17
CA HIS A 2 -0.33 13.87 9.78
C HIS A 2 0.14 13.01 8.60
N VAL A 3 0.20 11.70 8.80
CA VAL A 3 0.76 10.73 7.85
C VAL A 3 -0.27 9.67 7.46
N GLY A 4 -0.46 9.49 6.15
CA GLY A 4 -1.23 8.38 5.61
C GLY A 4 -0.37 7.13 5.44
N LEU A 5 -0.77 6.01 6.02
CA LEU A 5 -0.06 4.73 5.91
C LEU A 5 -0.73 3.88 4.82
N TYR A 6 -0.05 3.68 3.72
CA TYR A 6 -0.49 2.84 2.62
C TYR A 6 0.21 1.48 2.69
N PHE A 7 -0.45 0.51 3.31
CA PHE A 7 0.07 -0.84 3.48
C PHE A 7 -0.03 -1.67 2.21
N GLY A 8 1.05 -2.35 1.87
CA GLY A 8 1.04 -3.22 0.70
C GLY A 8 2.29 -4.08 0.54
N SER A 9 2.16 -5.14 -0.23
CA SER A 9 3.33 -5.93 -0.67
C SER A 9 4.11 -5.21 -1.76
N PHE A 10 3.43 -4.40 -2.60
CA PHE A 10 4.02 -3.69 -3.74
C PHE A 10 4.91 -4.60 -4.59
N ASN A 11 4.34 -5.65 -5.14
CA ASN A 11 5.05 -6.77 -5.76
C ASN A 11 4.66 -6.99 -7.24
N PRO A 12 5.03 -6.05 -8.16
CA PRO A 12 5.70 -4.77 -7.94
C PRO A 12 4.76 -3.60 -7.59
N ILE A 13 5.37 -2.44 -7.27
CA ILE A 13 4.70 -1.15 -7.34
C ILE A 13 4.22 -0.90 -8.78
N HIS A 14 3.08 -0.25 -8.96
CA HIS A 14 2.51 0.03 -10.28
C HIS A 14 1.75 1.36 -10.30
N VAL A 15 1.39 1.84 -11.49
CA VAL A 15 0.76 3.15 -11.65
C VAL A 15 -0.54 3.28 -10.84
N GLY A 16 -1.30 2.21 -10.65
CA GLY A 16 -2.48 2.22 -9.79
C GLY A 16 -2.18 2.62 -8.35
N HIS A 17 -1.11 2.09 -7.76
CA HIS A 17 -0.68 2.50 -6.42
C HIS A 17 -0.27 3.98 -6.37
N LEU A 18 0.47 4.43 -7.39
CA LEU A 18 0.99 5.80 -7.46
C LEU A 18 -0.14 6.82 -7.66
N ILE A 19 -1.12 6.52 -8.53
CA ILE A 19 -2.28 7.37 -8.76
C ILE A 19 -3.09 7.53 -7.47
N ILE A 20 -3.34 6.43 -6.74
CA ILE A 20 -4.06 6.48 -5.47
C ILE A 20 -3.28 7.31 -4.43
N ALA A 21 -1.98 7.06 -4.26
CA ALA A 21 -1.16 7.80 -3.30
C ALA A 21 -1.08 9.28 -3.67
N GLY A 22 -0.88 9.61 -4.95
CA GLY A 22 -0.85 10.98 -5.46
C GLY A 22 -2.20 11.69 -5.28
N TYR A 23 -3.31 11.01 -5.59
CA TYR A 23 -4.65 11.55 -5.36
C TYR A 23 -4.87 11.89 -3.87
N ILE A 24 -4.54 10.95 -2.98
CA ILE A 24 -4.71 11.13 -1.54
C ILE A 24 -3.84 12.28 -1.03
N SER A 25 -2.57 12.35 -1.43
CA SER A 25 -1.64 13.41 -1.00
C SER A 25 -2.06 14.81 -1.44
N ASN A 26 -2.84 14.91 -2.53
CA ASN A 26 -3.29 16.17 -3.08
C ASN A 26 -4.70 16.59 -2.62
N ASN A 27 -5.53 15.64 -2.17
CA ASN A 27 -6.95 15.87 -1.86
C ASN A 27 -7.28 15.64 -0.37
N THR A 28 -6.28 15.51 0.48
CA THR A 28 -6.44 15.40 1.94
C THR A 28 -5.45 16.34 2.64
N ASP A 29 -5.61 16.50 3.94
CA ASP A 29 -4.74 17.27 4.82
C ASP A 29 -3.46 16.51 5.26
N LEU A 30 -3.18 15.36 4.65
CA LEU A 30 -1.97 14.61 4.92
C LEU A 30 -0.72 15.38 4.49
N GLU A 31 0.24 15.47 5.39
CA GLU A 31 1.56 16.04 5.08
C GLU A 31 2.42 15.04 4.30
N GLN A 32 2.23 13.72 4.54
CA GLN A 32 2.95 12.66 3.83
C GLN A 32 2.07 11.41 3.66
N VAL A 33 2.36 10.65 2.61
CA VAL A 33 1.88 9.28 2.40
C VAL A 33 3.07 8.34 2.45
N TRP A 34 3.03 7.35 3.34
CA TRP A 34 4.09 6.36 3.48
C TRP A 34 3.65 5.02 2.89
N PHE A 35 4.37 4.54 1.89
CA PHE A 35 4.26 3.17 1.39
C PHE A 35 4.88 2.21 2.41
N VAL A 36 4.05 1.60 3.26
CA VAL A 36 4.49 0.66 4.29
C VAL A 36 4.60 -0.72 3.66
N ILE A 37 5.83 -1.18 3.47
CA ILE A 37 6.09 -2.45 2.79
C ILE A 37 5.90 -3.61 3.76
N SER A 38 4.89 -4.44 3.50
CA SER A 38 4.72 -5.72 4.20
C SER A 38 5.79 -6.72 3.76
N PRO A 39 6.67 -7.17 4.67
CA PRO A 39 7.66 -8.22 4.35
C PRO A 39 6.98 -9.53 3.97
N GLN A 40 5.94 -9.88 4.72
CA GLN A 40 5.10 -11.05 4.48
C GLN A 40 3.67 -10.75 4.94
N ASN A 41 2.74 -10.64 4.00
CA ASN A 41 1.33 -10.49 4.32
C ASN A 41 0.77 -11.86 4.78
N PRO A 42 0.17 -11.96 5.99
CA PRO A 42 -0.37 -13.22 6.52
C PRO A 42 -1.47 -13.82 5.65
N LEU A 43 -2.14 -13.01 4.83
CA LEU A 43 -3.26 -13.41 3.98
C LEU A 43 -2.84 -13.74 2.53
N LYS A 44 -1.54 -13.71 2.20
CA LYS A 44 -1.06 -13.94 0.82
C LYS A 44 0.06 -14.99 0.77
N PRO A 45 0.07 -15.87 -0.26
CA PRO A 45 1.16 -16.82 -0.47
C PRO A 45 2.51 -16.09 -0.63
N SER A 46 3.56 -16.60 0.00
CA SER A 46 4.91 -16.00 -0.05
C SER A 46 5.72 -16.45 -1.28
N ALA A 47 5.32 -17.51 -1.96
CA ALA A 47 6.11 -18.18 -3.01
C ALA A 47 6.49 -17.27 -4.23
N THR A 48 5.74 -16.22 -4.49
CA THR A 48 6.01 -15.30 -5.61
C THR A 48 6.45 -13.91 -5.16
N LEU A 49 6.79 -13.77 -3.88
CA LEU A 49 7.11 -12.48 -3.29
C LEU A 49 8.58 -12.15 -3.53
N LEU A 50 8.85 -11.09 -4.29
CA LEU A 50 10.19 -10.57 -4.47
C LEU A 50 10.78 -10.11 -3.12
N ASN A 51 12.09 -10.24 -2.97
CA ASN A 51 12.79 -9.80 -1.76
C ASN A 51 12.36 -8.38 -1.34
N LYS A 52 12.13 -8.18 -0.04
CA LYS A 52 11.62 -6.92 0.50
C LYS A 52 12.49 -5.70 0.17
N TYR A 53 13.81 -5.87 0.06
CA TYR A 53 14.73 -4.78 -0.29
C TYR A 53 14.64 -4.40 -1.78
N HIS A 54 14.42 -5.36 -2.68
CA HIS A 54 14.17 -5.06 -4.09
C HIS A 54 12.82 -4.35 -4.27
N ARG A 55 11.77 -4.78 -3.54
CA ARG A 55 10.47 -4.09 -3.56
C ARG A 55 10.57 -2.65 -3.04
N LYS A 56 11.37 -2.45 -1.97
CA LYS A 56 11.69 -1.11 -1.48
C LYS A 56 12.34 -0.26 -2.58
N TYR A 57 13.38 -0.78 -3.22
CA TYR A 57 14.09 -0.05 -4.27
C TYR A 57 13.18 0.32 -5.44
N LEU A 58 12.30 -0.60 -5.88
CA LEU A 58 11.31 -0.30 -6.92
C LEU A 58 10.34 0.83 -6.52
N ILE A 59 9.96 0.93 -5.24
CA ILE A 59 9.14 2.04 -4.77
C ILE A 59 9.96 3.33 -4.75
N ASP A 60 11.19 3.30 -4.22
CA ASP A 60 12.04 4.48 -4.11
C ASP A 60 12.25 5.16 -5.47
N ILE A 61 12.58 4.39 -6.52
CA ILE A 61 12.75 4.92 -7.88
C ILE A 61 11.41 5.37 -8.50
N ALA A 62 10.29 4.75 -8.12
CA ALA A 62 8.98 5.12 -8.63
C ALA A 62 8.46 6.45 -8.07
N ILE A 63 8.89 6.84 -6.87
CA ILE A 63 8.46 8.07 -6.19
C ILE A 63 9.56 9.13 -6.12
N GLU A 64 10.65 8.94 -6.85
CA GLU A 64 11.74 9.89 -6.89
C GLU A 64 11.27 11.29 -7.28
N GLY A 65 11.69 12.30 -6.54
CA GLY A 65 11.23 13.69 -6.73
C GLY A 65 9.93 14.07 -6.02
N GLU A 66 9.13 13.11 -5.55
CA GLU A 66 7.86 13.35 -4.88
C GLU A 66 8.05 13.60 -3.37
N LYS A 67 7.98 14.87 -2.95
CA LYS A 67 8.29 15.28 -1.56
C LYS A 67 7.32 14.70 -0.51
N LYS A 68 6.05 14.50 -0.89
CA LYS A 68 5.01 14.00 0.02
C LYS A 68 4.94 12.47 0.09
N LEU A 69 5.58 11.75 -0.83
CA LEU A 69 5.55 10.29 -0.86
C LEU A 69 6.85 9.72 -0.27
N LYS A 70 6.74 8.73 0.59
CA LYS A 70 7.90 8.08 1.23
C LYS A 70 7.74 6.58 1.33
N THR A 71 8.85 5.86 1.28
CA THR A 71 8.92 4.43 1.56
C THR A 71 9.17 4.20 3.05
N SER A 72 8.40 3.31 3.66
CA SER A 72 8.57 2.91 5.05
C SER A 72 8.92 1.43 5.15
N THR A 73 10.03 1.14 5.81
CA THR A 73 10.52 -0.22 6.12
C THR A 73 10.24 -0.62 7.56
N ILE A 74 9.30 0.05 8.21
CA ILE A 74 9.01 -0.14 9.63
C ILE A 74 8.71 -1.61 9.97
N GLU A 75 7.96 -2.30 9.10
CA GLU A 75 7.63 -3.72 9.29
C GLU A 75 8.82 -4.67 9.09
N PHE A 76 9.96 -4.20 8.55
CA PHE A 76 11.14 -5.06 8.38
C PHE A 76 11.80 -5.45 9.70
N ALA A 77 11.58 -4.65 10.76
CA ALA A 77 12.10 -4.87 12.10
C ALA A 77 11.08 -5.53 13.05
N LEU A 78 9.83 -5.73 12.59
CA LEU A 78 8.78 -6.35 13.40
C LEU A 78 8.75 -7.86 13.23
N PRO A 79 8.21 -8.61 14.22
CA PRO A 79 7.97 -10.05 14.09
C PRO A 79 7.10 -10.40 12.88
N LEU A 80 7.36 -11.54 12.25
CA LEU A 80 6.58 -12.05 11.13
C LEU A 80 5.57 -13.12 11.58
N PRO A 81 4.37 -13.14 10.99
CA PRO A 81 3.82 -12.17 10.05
C PRO A 81 3.52 -10.82 10.73
N SER A 82 3.72 -9.70 10.00
CA SER A 82 3.41 -8.37 10.53
C SER A 82 1.92 -8.07 10.47
N TYR A 83 1.39 -7.44 11.52
CA TYR A 83 0.00 -7.02 11.60
C TYR A 83 -0.10 -5.50 11.73
N THR A 84 -1.10 -4.91 11.09
CA THR A 84 -1.31 -3.45 11.07
C THR A 84 -1.37 -2.84 12.47
N ILE A 85 -2.04 -3.49 13.42
CA ILE A 85 -2.13 -2.99 14.80
C ILE A 85 -0.75 -2.92 15.48
N ASP A 86 0.10 -3.93 15.28
CA ASP A 86 1.44 -3.97 15.89
C ASP A 86 2.33 -2.88 15.28
N THR A 87 2.21 -2.68 13.96
CA THR A 87 2.90 -1.60 13.23
C THR A 87 2.50 -0.22 13.75
N LEU A 88 1.21 0.01 13.94
CA LEU A 88 0.69 1.28 14.45
C LEU A 88 1.11 1.53 15.90
N THR A 89 1.13 0.50 16.75
CA THR A 89 1.62 0.60 18.13
C THR A 89 3.08 1.04 18.14
N TYR A 90 3.92 0.38 17.36
CA TYR A 90 5.34 0.73 17.25
C TYR A 90 5.56 2.15 16.67
N LEU A 91 4.77 2.52 15.65
CA LEU A 91 4.84 3.87 15.07
C LEU A 91 4.45 4.95 16.08
N LYS A 92 3.43 4.71 16.90
CA LYS A 92 3.00 5.66 17.93
C LYS A 92 4.04 5.85 19.02
N GLU A 93 4.74 4.78 19.40
CA GLU A 93 5.86 4.86 20.35
C GLU A 93 7.05 5.64 19.76
N LYS A 94 7.38 5.37 18.49
CA LYS A 94 8.52 6.00 17.80
C LYS A 94 8.27 7.46 17.41
N TYR A 95 7.02 7.82 17.12
CA TYR A 95 6.60 9.14 16.66
C TYR A 95 5.37 9.62 17.45
N PRO A 96 5.52 9.97 18.76
CA PRO A 96 4.39 10.28 19.65
C PRO A 96 3.58 11.49 19.18
N ASP A 97 4.20 12.44 18.48
CA ASP A 97 3.56 13.67 17.98
C ASP A 97 2.95 13.52 16.58
N TYR A 98 2.96 12.29 16.00
CA TYR A 98 2.39 12.06 14.69
C TYR A 98 0.97 11.48 14.79
N TYR A 99 0.14 11.89 13.86
CA TYR A 99 -1.18 11.30 13.63
C TYR A 99 -1.10 10.39 12.41
N PHE A 100 -1.63 9.17 12.55
CA PHE A 100 -1.61 8.18 11.48
C PHE A 100 -3.02 7.87 11.01
N SER A 101 -3.26 7.98 9.69
CA SER A 101 -4.45 7.47 9.02
C SER A 101 -4.09 6.26 8.17
N ILE A 102 -5.00 5.29 8.06
CA ILE A 102 -4.79 4.06 7.32
C ILE A 102 -5.43 4.20 5.92
N ILE A 103 -4.65 4.00 4.87
CA ILE A 103 -5.12 4.02 3.49
C ILE A 103 -5.41 2.60 3.05
N VAL A 104 -6.67 2.33 2.65
CA VAL A 104 -7.10 1.01 2.19
C VAL A 104 -8.07 1.11 1.00
N GLY A 105 -8.11 0.07 0.17
CA GLY A 105 -9.19 -0.12 -0.78
C GLY A 105 -10.46 -0.64 -0.11
N SER A 106 -11.60 -0.43 -0.76
CA SER A 106 -12.91 -0.91 -0.28
C SER A 106 -12.97 -2.43 -0.11
N ASP A 107 -12.24 -3.18 -0.92
CA ASP A 107 -12.06 -4.64 -0.80
C ASP A 107 -11.39 -5.04 0.53
N SER A 108 -10.41 -4.27 0.97
CA SER A 108 -9.71 -4.48 2.24
C SER A 108 -10.54 -4.02 3.44
N LEU A 109 -11.29 -2.92 3.30
CA LEU A 109 -12.17 -2.40 4.36
C LEU A 109 -13.16 -3.46 4.84
N GLN A 110 -13.80 -4.19 3.92
CA GLN A 110 -14.75 -5.27 4.24
C GLN A 110 -14.12 -6.41 5.04
N ASN A 111 -12.80 -6.55 4.98
CA ASN A 111 -12.07 -7.60 5.67
C ASN A 111 -11.42 -7.15 6.99
N ILE A 112 -11.49 -5.86 7.35
CA ILE A 112 -10.90 -5.34 8.61
C ILE A 112 -11.40 -6.07 9.85
N PRO A 113 -12.69 -6.46 9.98
CA PRO A 113 -13.15 -7.24 11.14
C PRO A 113 -12.42 -8.58 11.34
N LYS A 114 -11.81 -9.12 10.27
CA LYS A 114 -10.98 -10.35 10.33
C LYS A 114 -9.51 -10.08 10.65
N TRP A 115 -9.10 -8.81 10.69
CA TRP A 115 -7.73 -8.45 11.03
C TRP A 115 -7.49 -8.58 12.53
N LYS A 116 -6.23 -8.80 12.91
CA LYS A 116 -5.84 -8.79 14.33
C LYS A 116 -6.26 -7.46 14.96
N ASN A 117 -7.13 -7.53 15.97
CA ASN A 117 -7.70 -6.37 16.64
C ASN A 117 -8.37 -5.35 15.68
N GLY A 118 -9.09 -5.84 14.66
CA GLY A 118 -9.76 -5.01 13.66
C GLY A 118 -10.71 -3.98 14.25
N ASP A 119 -11.47 -4.35 15.28
CA ASP A 119 -12.39 -3.44 15.99
C ASP A 119 -11.64 -2.28 16.66
N LEU A 120 -10.47 -2.56 17.25
CA LEU A 120 -9.63 -1.51 17.83
C LEU A 120 -9.06 -0.58 16.77
N LEU A 121 -8.73 -1.09 15.58
CA LEU A 121 -8.31 -0.27 14.46
C LEU A 121 -9.43 0.68 14.03
N LEU A 122 -10.63 0.17 13.79
CA LEU A 122 -11.79 0.96 13.38
C LEU A 122 -12.19 2.03 14.40
N LYS A 123 -12.05 1.74 15.69
CA LYS A 123 -12.34 2.67 16.79
C LYS A 123 -11.31 3.79 16.93
N ASN A 124 -10.01 3.46 16.79
CA ASN A 124 -8.94 4.37 17.16
C ASN A 124 -8.33 5.15 16.01
N TYR A 125 -8.38 4.63 14.77
CA TYR A 125 -7.70 5.23 13.63
C TYR A 125 -8.67 5.68 12.56
N GLN A 126 -8.31 6.75 11.84
CA GLN A 126 -9.00 7.19 10.65
C GLN A 126 -8.63 6.28 9.48
N PHE A 127 -9.64 5.89 8.69
CA PHE A 127 -9.46 5.16 7.45
C PHE A 127 -9.77 6.05 6.26
N LEU A 128 -8.82 6.19 5.37
CA LEU A 128 -8.98 6.83 4.06
C LEU A 128 -9.22 5.71 3.05
N VAL A 129 -10.46 5.61 2.58
CA VAL A 129 -10.92 4.47 1.78
C VAL A 129 -11.16 4.91 0.34
N TYR A 130 -10.42 4.31 -0.60
CA TYR A 130 -10.68 4.45 -2.03
C TYR A 130 -11.48 3.26 -2.57
N GLU A 131 -12.37 3.54 -3.52
CA GLU A 131 -13.18 2.49 -4.12
C GLU A 131 -12.36 1.58 -5.04
N ARG A 132 -12.70 0.30 -5.06
CA ARG A 132 -12.20 -0.69 -6.02
C ARG A 132 -13.35 -1.24 -6.84
N PRO A 133 -13.13 -1.55 -8.14
CA PRO A 133 -14.15 -2.17 -8.98
C PRO A 133 -14.77 -3.39 -8.31
N GLY A 134 -16.10 -3.46 -8.26
CA GLY A 134 -16.84 -4.56 -7.65
C GLY A 134 -17.00 -4.52 -6.12
N PHE A 135 -16.44 -3.51 -5.43
CA PHE A 135 -16.51 -3.39 -3.97
C PHE A 135 -17.05 -2.00 -3.57
N GLN A 136 -18.36 -1.86 -3.57
CA GLN A 136 -19.01 -0.62 -3.13
C GLN A 136 -18.98 -0.50 -1.60
N ILE A 137 -18.83 0.73 -1.11
CA ILE A 137 -18.91 1.03 0.31
C ILE A 137 -20.36 1.41 0.62
N GLU A 138 -21.20 0.43 0.89
CA GLU A 138 -22.65 0.66 1.14
C GLU A 138 -22.89 1.28 2.52
N ASN A 139 -22.22 0.78 3.56
CA ASN A 139 -22.29 1.32 4.91
C ASN A 139 -20.88 1.49 5.51
N PRO A 140 -20.54 2.66 6.02
CA PRO A 140 -19.27 2.85 6.72
C PRO A 140 -19.29 2.05 8.04
N ILE A 141 -18.41 1.05 8.14
CA ILE A 141 -18.17 0.30 9.37
C ILE A 141 -17.25 1.16 10.25
N GLY A 142 -17.81 2.10 11.03
CA GLY A 142 -17.06 2.96 11.95
C GLY A 142 -17.18 4.46 11.67
N GLU A 143 -17.02 5.26 12.71
CA GLU A 143 -17.22 6.71 12.69
C GLU A 143 -16.09 7.49 12.01
N LYS A 144 -14.90 6.85 11.83
CA LYS A 144 -13.68 7.51 11.33
C LYS A 144 -13.32 7.08 9.89
N ILE A 145 -14.33 6.79 9.07
CA ILE A 145 -14.12 6.39 7.67
C ILE A 145 -14.38 7.56 6.74
N VAL A 146 -13.36 7.93 5.96
CA VAL A 146 -13.43 8.95 4.93
C VAL A 146 -13.38 8.27 3.56
N LYS A 147 -14.47 8.35 2.81
CA LYS A 147 -14.54 7.85 1.44
C LYS A 147 -13.87 8.83 0.48
N LEU A 148 -12.97 8.33 -0.35
CA LEU A 148 -12.25 9.12 -1.33
C LEU A 148 -12.71 8.78 -2.75
N LYS A 149 -12.99 9.80 -3.55
CA LYS A 149 -13.34 9.67 -4.97
C LYS A 149 -12.10 9.60 -5.86
N ALA A 150 -11.20 8.66 -5.53
CA ALA A 150 -10.02 8.42 -6.35
C ALA A 150 -10.40 7.75 -7.68
N PRO A 151 -9.58 7.90 -8.75
CA PRO A 151 -9.83 7.21 -10.01
C PRO A 151 -9.95 5.70 -9.83
N LEU A 152 -10.97 5.09 -10.43
CA LEU A 152 -11.15 3.64 -10.45
C LEU A 152 -10.14 3.02 -11.43
N LEU A 153 -9.28 2.16 -10.92
CA LEU A 153 -8.25 1.49 -11.71
C LEU A 153 -8.30 -0.02 -11.45
N ASP A 154 -8.43 -0.76 -12.54
CA ASP A 154 -8.37 -2.23 -12.51
C ASP A 154 -6.99 -2.70 -12.94
N ILE A 155 -6.00 -2.42 -12.09
CA ILE A 155 -4.59 -2.83 -12.26
C ILE A 155 -4.15 -3.59 -11.03
N SER A 156 -3.57 -4.77 -11.22
CA SER A 156 -3.06 -5.58 -10.13
C SER A 156 -1.60 -6.02 -10.33
N SER A 157 -0.85 -6.06 -9.24
CA SER A 157 0.53 -6.62 -9.26
C SER A 157 0.55 -8.09 -9.72
N SER A 158 -0.51 -8.85 -9.48
CA SER A 158 -0.61 -10.25 -9.91
C SER A 158 -0.69 -10.38 -11.43
N GLU A 159 -1.50 -9.55 -12.07
CA GLU A 159 -1.60 -9.47 -13.52
C GLU A 159 -0.26 -9.03 -14.15
N ILE A 160 0.39 -8.02 -13.57
CA ILE A 160 1.70 -7.55 -14.04
C ILE A 160 2.73 -8.69 -14.01
N ARG A 161 2.80 -9.46 -12.91
CA ARG A 161 3.70 -10.62 -12.83
C ARG A 161 3.36 -11.70 -13.84
N GLU A 162 2.10 -11.91 -14.15
CA GLU A 162 1.66 -12.87 -15.16
C GLU A 162 2.09 -12.41 -16.57
N LEU A 163 1.92 -11.11 -16.89
CA LEU A 163 2.39 -10.55 -18.16
C LEU A 163 3.90 -10.74 -18.33
N ILE A 164 4.70 -10.49 -17.28
CA ILE A 164 6.16 -10.70 -17.31
C ILE A 164 6.50 -12.15 -17.62
N ARG A 165 5.87 -13.12 -16.93
CA ARG A 165 6.09 -14.56 -17.18
C ARG A 165 5.71 -15.00 -18.59
N LYS A 166 4.74 -14.33 -19.18
CA LYS A 166 4.31 -14.57 -20.58
C LYS A 166 5.14 -13.80 -21.61
N GLY A 167 6.18 -13.07 -21.19
CA GLY A 167 7.01 -12.24 -22.09
C GLY A 167 6.26 -11.06 -22.70
N LYS A 168 5.12 -10.65 -22.10
CA LYS A 168 4.33 -9.52 -22.56
C LYS A 168 4.81 -8.20 -21.94
N SER A 169 4.57 -7.09 -22.65
CA SER A 169 4.94 -5.76 -22.19
C SER A 169 4.12 -5.35 -20.96
N ILE A 170 4.81 -4.75 -19.99
CA ILE A 170 4.20 -4.07 -18.83
C ILE A 170 4.30 -2.55 -18.93
N LYS A 171 4.64 -2.05 -20.13
CA LYS A 171 4.71 -0.60 -20.39
C LYS A 171 3.35 0.03 -20.07
N PHE A 172 3.36 1.20 -19.44
CA PHE A 172 2.20 1.93 -18.92
C PHE A 172 1.47 1.32 -17.71
N LEU A 173 1.82 0.10 -17.28
CA LEU A 173 1.31 -0.47 -16.03
C LEU A 173 2.19 -0.14 -14.83
N VAL A 174 3.47 0.10 -15.09
CA VAL A 174 4.47 0.57 -14.12
C VAL A 174 5.20 1.79 -14.69
N PRO A 175 5.84 2.64 -13.87
CA PRO A 175 6.75 3.68 -14.36
C PRO A 175 7.89 3.07 -15.20
N ASP A 176 8.38 3.80 -16.21
CA ASP A 176 9.43 3.31 -17.09
C ASP A 176 10.70 2.89 -16.32
N VAL A 177 11.11 3.66 -15.32
CA VAL A 177 12.26 3.32 -14.46
C VAL A 177 12.05 1.99 -13.69
N VAL A 178 10.82 1.70 -13.26
CA VAL A 178 10.47 0.43 -12.60
C VAL A 178 10.49 -0.72 -13.61
N LYS A 179 9.98 -0.49 -14.83
CA LYS A 179 10.00 -1.48 -15.91
C LYS A 179 11.44 -1.86 -16.27
N GLU A 180 12.30 -0.85 -16.49
CA GLU A 180 13.72 -1.05 -16.83
C GLU A 180 14.46 -1.84 -15.72
N GLU A 181 14.20 -1.54 -14.46
CA GLU A 181 14.79 -2.24 -13.33
C GLU A 181 14.32 -3.70 -13.24
N ILE A 182 13.03 -3.96 -13.47
CA ILE A 182 12.46 -5.32 -13.53
C ILE A 182 13.09 -6.13 -14.66
N GLU A 183 13.25 -5.54 -15.84
CA GLU A 183 13.83 -6.20 -17.00
C GLU A 183 15.32 -6.49 -16.83
N ARG A 184 16.08 -5.51 -16.31
CA ARG A 184 17.53 -5.63 -16.05
C ARG A 184 17.86 -6.76 -15.07
N ASN A 185 17.08 -6.91 -14.02
CA ASN A 185 17.31 -7.91 -12.97
C ASN A 185 16.50 -9.20 -13.16
N HIS A 186 15.75 -9.32 -14.25
CA HIS A 186 14.90 -10.48 -14.53
C HIS A 186 13.92 -10.82 -13.40
N TYR A 187 13.39 -9.80 -12.69
CA TYR A 187 12.42 -10.02 -11.63
C TYR A 187 11.12 -10.59 -12.17
N TYR A 188 10.51 -11.50 -11.41
CA TYR A 188 9.21 -12.13 -11.69
C TYR A 188 9.16 -13.09 -12.89
N LYS A 189 10.30 -13.47 -13.46
CA LYS A 189 10.40 -14.48 -14.52
C LYS A 189 10.30 -15.89 -13.98
#